data_80874ac0709edfcc84bc32cc167dc2e7
#
_entry.id   80874ac0709edfcc84bc32cc167dc2e7
#
_cell.length_a   1.000
_cell.length_b   1.000
_cell.length_c   1.000
_cell.angle_alpha   90.00
_cell.angle_beta   90.00
_cell.angle_gamma   90.00
#
_symmetry.space_group_name_H-M   'P 1'
#
loop_
_entity.id
_entity.type
_entity.pdbx_description
1 polymer ?
#
loop_
_entity_poly.entity_id
_entity_poly.type
_entity_poly.pdbx_seq_one_letter_code
_entity_poly.pdbx_strand_id
1 'polypeptide(L)'
;MQTIDVLPIIFGMLILPCLFSCVQAKGNMYPLDTKYIKAEKLNAELDQIVHISPEFAEKRIIGFSSAENLPVYALQIGKKDASKAILVIGQHHGEEVLGVNISLALAERLLSNYPKAEKESHLLEHYQVWIIPTLNPEGFRIVSSGMLRNKRKNNRDTNNNQQLDLRTDGVDLNRNYPVFWELDTETENNSPYYKGSEPSSESEIKAIITLAQQQNFALAIFLHSSISGVSSEKIFLPAKGNGSELFQKTSSLAAVYAASAKKDYLKGNYEVYNGSTSEVGNARNYFFHRYGTPAFLVEIGGKNKRGQSIIHPSNAMLEKIVDKNVKALMNVFAELETQDTKENENKL
;
A
#
# COMPACT_ATOMS: atom_id res chain seq x y z
N MET A 1 57.80 41.94 27.31
CA MET A 1 56.87 40.81 27.31
C MET A 1 55.48 41.35 26.94
N GLN A 2 55.17 41.29 25.66
CA GLN A 2 53.82 41.69 25.14
C GLN A 2 52.94 40.47 25.04
N THR A 3 51.83 40.49 25.70
CA THR A 3 50.75 39.47 25.63
C THR A 3 49.92 39.71 24.41
N ILE A 4 49.84 38.70 23.53
CA ILE A 4 48.99 38.72 22.34
C ILE A 4 47.62 38.10 22.75
N ASP A 5 46.59 38.93 22.72
CA ASP A 5 45.18 38.45 22.90
C ASP A 5 44.70 37.80 21.60
N VAL A 6 44.29 36.56 21.69
CA VAL A 6 43.66 35.79 20.60
C VAL A 6 42.15 35.85 20.77
N LEU A 7 41.45 36.56 19.85
CA LEU A 7 40.00 36.55 19.73
C LEU A 7 39.52 35.24 19.10
N PRO A 8 38.48 34.59 19.63
CA PRO A 8 37.88 33.42 18.98
C PRO A 8 36.99 33.84 17.80
N ILE A 9 37.28 33.31 16.62
CA ILE A 9 36.44 33.43 15.44
C ILE A 9 35.24 32.47 15.63
N ILE A 10 34.05 33.03 15.84
CA ILE A 10 32.81 32.30 15.85
C ILE A 10 32.39 32.09 14.37
N PHE A 11 32.51 30.88 13.86
CA PHE A 11 31.90 30.46 12.60
C PHE A 11 30.39 30.34 12.79
N GLY A 12 29.66 31.38 12.45
CA GLY A 12 28.19 31.32 12.33
C GLY A 12 27.80 30.50 11.10
N MET A 13 27.32 29.31 11.31
CA MET A 13 26.71 28.46 10.26
C MET A 13 25.35 29.07 9.87
N LEU A 14 25.32 29.83 8.78
CA LEU A 14 24.08 30.31 8.19
C LEU A 14 23.32 29.12 7.61
N ILE A 15 22.31 28.66 8.33
CA ILE A 15 21.31 27.75 7.79
C ILE A 15 20.42 28.60 6.88
N LEU A 16 20.66 28.51 5.56
CA LEU A 16 19.72 29.03 4.56
C LEU A 16 18.47 28.11 4.61
N PRO A 17 17.27 28.67 4.89
CA PRO A 17 16.06 27.90 4.65
C PRO A 17 15.91 27.71 3.12
N CYS A 18 15.94 26.47 2.66
CA CYS A 18 15.50 26.12 1.32
C CYS A 18 14.02 26.50 1.20
N LEU A 19 13.76 27.69 0.68
CA LEU A 19 12.45 28.10 0.21
C LEU A 19 12.14 27.28 -1.04
N PHE A 20 11.48 26.12 -0.84
CA PHE A 20 10.80 25.45 -1.93
C PHE A 20 9.75 26.43 -2.49
N SER A 21 10.06 27.01 -3.62
CA SER A 21 9.12 27.82 -4.39
C SER A 21 7.99 26.91 -4.84
N CYS A 22 6.89 26.93 -4.10
CA CYS A 22 5.67 26.23 -4.48
C CYS A 22 5.13 26.94 -5.74
N VAL A 23 5.45 26.41 -6.92
CA VAL A 23 4.82 26.83 -8.16
C VAL A 23 3.35 26.44 -8.06
N GLN A 24 2.50 27.39 -7.72
CA GLN A 24 1.04 27.27 -7.83
C GLN A 24 0.70 27.12 -9.32
N ALA A 25 0.64 25.89 -9.79
CA ALA A 25 -0.08 25.59 -11.02
C ALA A 25 -1.55 25.97 -10.77
N LYS A 26 -2.02 27.05 -11.41
CA LYS A 26 -3.45 27.38 -11.52
C LYS A 26 -4.13 26.36 -12.44
N GLY A 27 -4.18 25.12 -12.02
CA GLY A 27 -5.02 24.07 -12.59
C GLY A 27 -6.30 23.97 -11.76
N ASN A 28 -7.39 23.65 -12.41
CA ASN A 28 -8.65 23.38 -11.70
C ASN A 28 -8.39 22.34 -10.62
N MET A 29 -8.50 22.70 -9.35
CA MET A 29 -8.42 21.78 -8.24
C MET A 29 -9.65 20.87 -8.27
N TYR A 30 -9.41 19.57 -8.22
CA TYR A 30 -10.46 18.55 -8.16
C TYR A 30 -10.33 17.80 -6.83
N PRO A 31 -10.83 18.38 -5.71
CA PRO A 31 -10.71 17.75 -4.41
C PRO A 31 -11.49 16.43 -4.36
N LEU A 32 -10.99 15.49 -3.57
CA LEU A 32 -11.75 14.32 -3.16
C LEU A 32 -12.92 14.73 -2.28
N ASP A 33 -13.95 13.90 -2.22
CA ASP A 33 -15.06 14.10 -1.28
C ASP A 33 -14.58 14.13 0.18
N THR A 34 -15.38 14.73 1.06
CA THR A 34 -14.95 15.10 2.42
C THR A 34 -14.64 13.94 3.35
N LYS A 35 -15.16 12.73 3.07
CA LYS A 35 -14.87 11.52 3.86
C LYS A 35 -13.57 10.81 3.50
N TYR A 36 -12.90 11.23 2.43
CA TYR A 36 -11.56 10.72 2.15
C TYR A 36 -10.58 11.31 3.15
N ILE A 37 -9.73 10.45 3.71
CA ILE A 37 -8.62 10.92 4.53
C ILE A 37 -7.67 11.77 3.68
N LYS A 38 -7.16 12.84 4.26
CA LYS A 38 -6.16 13.69 3.63
C LYS A 38 -4.77 13.37 4.15
N ALA A 39 -3.76 13.56 3.32
CA ALA A 39 -2.38 13.22 3.67
C ALA A 39 -1.90 13.92 4.95
N GLU A 40 -2.25 15.19 5.14
CA GLU A 40 -1.89 15.98 6.34
C GLU A 40 -2.54 15.48 7.63
N LYS A 41 -3.61 14.68 7.52
CA LYS A 41 -4.32 14.11 8.68
C LYS A 41 -3.92 12.68 8.99
N LEU A 42 -3.27 11.98 8.05
CA LEU A 42 -2.96 10.55 8.16
C LEU A 42 -2.22 10.23 9.46
N ASN A 43 -1.20 11.01 9.82
CA ASN A 43 -0.42 10.76 11.03
C ASN A 43 -1.27 10.82 12.30
N ALA A 44 -2.13 11.82 12.42
CA ALA A 44 -3.03 11.98 13.59
C ALA A 44 -4.08 10.86 13.63
N GLU A 45 -4.61 10.44 12.49
CA GLU A 45 -5.56 9.33 12.39
C GLU A 45 -4.93 8.01 12.86
N LEU A 46 -3.70 7.74 12.46
CA LEU A 46 -2.97 6.56 12.93
C LEU A 46 -2.72 6.59 14.44
N ASP A 47 -2.46 7.77 15.02
CA ASP A 47 -2.33 7.92 16.47
C ASP A 47 -3.66 7.64 17.19
N GLN A 48 -4.79 8.09 16.63
CA GLN A 48 -6.12 7.82 17.19
C GLN A 48 -6.45 6.31 17.14
N ILE A 49 -6.12 5.63 16.03
CA ILE A 49 -6.32 4.18 15.90
C ILE A 49 -5.51 3.41 16.95
N VAL A 50 -4.23 3.76 17.14
CA VAL A 50 -3.39 3.12 18.18
C VAL A 50 -3.98 3.33 19.58
N HIS A 51 -4.62 4.47 19.83
CA HIS A 51 -5.29 4.77 21.12
C HIS A 51 -6.48 3.85 21.44
N ILE A 52 -7.04 3.14 20.47
CA ILE A 52 -8.14 2.16 20.70
C ILE A 52 -7.65 1.03 21.59
N SER A 53 -6.43 0.54 21.34
CA SER A 53 -5.82 -0.59 22.07
C SER A 53 -4.29 -0.48 22.00
N PRO A 54 -3.68 0.41 22.80
CA PRO A 54 -2.24 0.72 22.69
C PRO A 54 -1.34 -0.45 23.11
N GLU A 55 -1.87 -1.42 23.82
CA GLU A 55 -1.18 -2.66 24.17
C GLU A 55 -1.03 -3.63 22.98
N PHE A 56 -1.91 -3.52 21.97
CA PHE A 56 -1.94 -4.40 20.79
C PHE A 56 -1.63 -3.69 19.48
N ALA A 57 -1.44 -2.37 19.49
CA ALA A 57 -1.15 -1.60 18.29
C ALA A 57 0.04 -0.68 18.50
N GLU A 58 0.89 -0.59 17.47
CA GLU A 58 2.01 0.33 17.43
C GLU A 58 2.09 0.99 16.05
N LYS A 59 2.22 2.32 16.03
CA LYS A 59 2.56 3.06 14.81
C LYS A 59 4.08 3.08 14.62
N ARG A 60 4.54 2.69 13.44
CA ARG A 60 5.96 2.68 13.08
C ARG A 60 6.23 3.51 11.84
N ILE A 61 7.39 4.10 11.75
CA ILE A 61 7.97 4.62 10.51
C ILE A 61 8.89 3.52 9.99
N ILE A 62 8.54 2.92 8.84
CA ILE A 62 9.32 1.84 8.23
C ILE A 62 10.36 2.35 7.23
N GLY A 63 10.26 3.60 6.82
CA GLY A 63 11.15 4.27 5.89
C GLY A 63 10.64 5.65 5.51
N PHE A 64 11.24 6.21 4.47
CA PHE A 64 10.91 7.53 3.96
C PHE A 64 10.81 7.48 2.44
N SER A 65 10.04 8.40 1.87
CA SER A 65 9.86 8.51 0.42
C SER A 65 11.10 9.07 -0.28
N SER A 66 11.22 8.74 -1.56
CA SER A 66 12.45 8.95 -2.34
C SER A 66 12.78 10.41 -2.64
N ALA A 67 11.76 11.25 -2.91
CA ALA A 67 11.99 12.62 -3.35
C ALA A 67 11.78 13.65 -2.24
N GLU A 68 10.75 13.49 -1.42
CA GLU A 68 10.34 14.48 -0.43
C GLU A 68 10.67 14.07 1.01
N ASN A 69 11.26 12.89 1.22
CA ASN A 69 11.59 12.36 2.54
C ASN A 69 10.38 12.32 3.50
N LEU A 70 9.19 12.03 2.96
CA LEU A 70 7.97 11.87 3.74
C LEU A 70 7.96 10.49 4.43
N PRO A 71 7.50 10.39 5.68
CA PRO A 71 7.50 9.12 6.38
C PRO A 71 6.52 8.12 5.75
N VAL A 72 6.95 6.88 5.62
CA VAL A 72 6.12 5.72 5.30
C VAL A 72 5.69 5.08 6.61
N TYR A 73 4.43 5.22 6.96
CA TYR A 73 3.86 4.71 8.20
C TYR A 73 3.34 3.29 8.03
N ALA A 74 3.53 2.47 9.06
CA ALA A 74 2.88 1.19 9.25
C ALA A 74 2.20 1.13 10.62
N LEU A 75 1.06 0.44 10.69
CA LEU A 75 0.48 -0.06 11.93
C LEU A 75 0.88 -1.52 12.10
N GLN A 76 1.45 -1.87 13.24
CA GLN A 76 1.69 -3.24 13.67
C GLN A 76 0.62 -3.57 14.72
N ILE A 77 -0.24 -4.55 14.44
CA ILE A 77 -1.38 -4.91 15.29
C ILE A 77 -1.28 -6.39 15.65
N GLY A 78 -1.46 -6.74 16.91
CA GLY A 78 -1.40 -8.10 17.44
C GLY A 78 -0.30 -8.29 18.46
N LYS A 79 -0.16 -9.52 18.99
CA LYS A 79 0.87 -9.83 19.99
C LYS A 79 2.26 -9.69 19.41
N LYS A 80 3.17 -9.06 20.17
CA LYS A 80 4.56 -8.79 19.74
C LYS A 80 5.39 -10.05 19.51
N ASP A 81 5.03 -11.15 20.16
CA ASP A 81 5.71 -12.45 20.08
C ASP A 81 5.05 -13.42 19.08
N ALA A 82 4.02 -12.99 18.36
CA ALA A 82 3.42 -13.79 17.30
C ALA A 82 4.46 -14.13 16.23
N SER A 83 4.59 -15.42 15.90
CA SER A 83 5.65 -15.93 15.02
C SER A 83 5.38 -15.73 13.52
N LYS A 84 4.15 -15.37 13.16
CA LYS A 84 3.70 -15.13 11.78
C LYS A 84 3.16 -13.72 11.64
N ALA A 85 3.21 -13.19 10.42
CA ALA A 85 2.67 -11.89 10.13
C ALA A 85 1.78 -11.91 8.86
N ILE A 86 0.87 -10.95 8.76
CA ILE A 86 0.07 -10.65 7.57
C ILE A 86 0.42 -9.24 7.13
N LEU A 87 0.64 -9.02 5.85
CA LEU A 87 0.91 -7.71 5.26
C LEU A 87 -0.29 -7.23 4.44
N VAL A 88 -0.72 -6.00 4.69
CA VAL A 88 -1.68 -5.28 3.83
C VAL A 88 -1.09 -3.93 3.45
N ILE A 89 -0.89 -3.70 2.14
CA ILE A 89 -0.50 -2.39 1.61
C ILE A 89 -1.70 -1.78 0.91
N GLY A 90 -2.15 -0.62 1.41
CA GLY A 90 -3.34 0.05 0.92
C GLY A 90 -3.15 0.79 -0.40
N GLN A 91 -1.95 1.30 -0.66
CA GLN A 91 -1.73 2.16 -1.82
C GLN A 91 -0.26 2.14 -2.27
N HIS A 92 -0.02 1.76 -3.54
CA HIS A 92 1.24 1.98 -4.26
C HIS A 92 1.14 3.19 -5.20
N HIS A 93 -0.02 3.39 -5.81
CA HIS A 93 -0.25 4.47 -6.77
C HIS A 93 -1.06 5.59 -6.14
N GLY A 94 -0.59 6.83 -6.29
CA GLY A 94 -1.16 7.97 -5.56
C GLY A 94 -2.65 8.21 -5.80
N GLU A 95 -3.16 7.90 -7.02
CA GLU A 95 -4.58 8.05 -7.35
C GLU A 95 -5.50 6.99 -6.74
N GLU A 96 -4.96 5.88 -6.23
CA GLU A 96 -5.73 4.73 -5.77
C GLU A 96 -6.07 4.83 -4.27
N VAL A 97 -6.74 5.91 -3.89
CA VAL A 97 -6.95 6.30 -2.48
C VAL A 97 -7.92 5.43 -1.69
N LEU A 98 -8.71 4.57 -2.36
CA LEU A 98 -9.64 3.65 -1.66
C LEU A 98 -8.91 2.72 -0.69
N GLY A 99 -7.74 2.24 -1.08
CA GLY A 99 -6.93 1.37 -0.24
C GLY A 99 -6.47 2.02 1.06
N VAL A 100 -6.25 3.34 1.08
CA VAL A 100 -5.92 4.08 2.31
C VAL A 100 -7.08 4.02 3.30
N ASN A 101 -8.29 4.36 2.85
CA ASN A 101 -9.48 4.33 3.71
C ASN A 101 -9.80 2.90 4.21
N ILE A 102 -9.63 1.88 3.35
CA ILE A 102 -9.83 0.47 3.74
C ILE A 102 -8.80 0.05 4.79
N SER A 103 -7.54 0.46 4.64
CA SER A 103 -6.47 0.16 5.59
C SER A 103 -6.75 0.71 6.99
N LEU A 104 -7.22 1.95 7.07
CA LEU A 104 -7.59 2.57 8.36
C LEU A 104 -8.78 1.84 9.00
N ALA A 105 -9.84 1.62 8.23
CA ALA A 105 -11.03 0.91 8.71
C ALA A 105 -10.74 -0.55 9.09
N LEU A 106 -9.80 -1.23 8.41
CA LEU A 106 -9.34 -2.56 8.79
C LEU A 106 -8.64 -2.54 10.15
N ALA A 107 -7.76 -1.56 10.38
CA ALA A 107 -7.07 -1.41 11.65
C ALA A 107 -8.04 -1.15 12.81
N GLU A 108 -8.99 -0.24 12.62
CA GLU A 108 -10.06 0.02 13.59
C GLU A 108 -10.90 -1.23 13.88
N ARG A 109 -11.26 -1.99 12.82
CA ARG A 109 -12.04 -3.21 12.94
C ARG A 109 -11.32 -4.28 13.77
N LEU A 110 -10.03 -4.50 13.51
CA LEU A 110 -9.21 -5.44 14.25
C LEU A 110 -9.13 -5.07 15.74
N LEU A 111 -8.90 -3.79 16.05
CA LEU A 111 -8.73 -3.34 17.43
C LEU A 111 -10.05 -3.21 18.21
N SER A 112 -11.15 -2.79 17.55
CA SER A 112 -12.45 -2.62 18.22
C SER A 112 -13.09 -3.95 18.62
N ASN A 113 -12.77 -5.03 17.95
CA ASN A 113 -13.30 -6.36 18.23
C ASN A 113 -12.42 -7.16 19.21
N TYR A 114 -11.18 -6.75 19.42
CA TYR A 114 -10.28 -7.40 20.37
C TYR A 114 -10.50 -6.83 21.80
N PRO A 115 -10.60 -7.63 22.85
CA PRO A 115 -10.68 -9.09 22.95
C PRO A 115 -12.12 -9.66 22.93
N LYS A 116 -13.11 -8.90 22.45
CA LYS A 116 -14.55 -9.17 22.65
C LYS A 116 -15.12 -10.29 21.77
N ALA A 117 -14.51 -10.58 20.62
CA ALA A 117 -15.00 -11.55 19.66
C ALA A 117 -14.08 -12.79 19.65
N GLU A 118 -14.61 -13.94 20.07
CA GLU A 118 -13.82 -15.19 20.18
C GLU A 118 -13.03 -15.54 18.91
N LYS A 119 -13.60 -15.34 17.72
CA LYS A 119 -12.92 -15.68 16.45
C LYS A 119 -11.85 -14.67 16.02
N GLU A 120 -12.04 -13.39 16.28
CA GLU A 120 -11.11 -12.34 15.86
C GLU A 120 -9.96 -12.17 16.88
N SER A 121 -10.18 -12.59 18.14
CA SER A 121 -9.13 -12.61 19.15
C SER A 121 -8.06 -13.65 18.85
N HIS A 122 -8.42 -14.80 18.30
CA HIS A 122 -7.47 -15.84 17.91
C HIS A 122 -6.48 -15.37 16.85
N LEU A 123 -6.92 -14.63 15.84
CA LEU A 123 -6.05 -14.10 14.80
C LEU A 123 -4.87 -13.30 15.39
N LEU A 124 -5.16 -12.35 16.27
CA LEU A 124 -4.15 -11.45 16.85
C LEU A 124 -3.26 -12.11 17.93
N GLU A 125 -3.65 -13.32 18.38
CA GLU A 125 -2.82 -14.19 19.21
C GLU A 125 -1.68 -14.87 18.40
N HIS A 126 -1.97 -15.19 17.12
CA HIS A 126 -1.09 -16.00 16.27
C HIS A 126 -0.38 -15.20 15.18
N TYR A 127 -0.94 -14.04 14.80
CA TYR A 127 -0.43 -13.19 13.73
C TYR A 127 -0.27 -11.75 14.18
N GLN A 128 0.80 -11.12 13.72
CA GLN A 128 0.89 -9.67 13.65
C GLN A 128 0.32 -9.21 12.30
N VAL A 129 -0.58 -8.24 12.31
CA VAL A 129 -1.09 -7.63 11.08
C VAL A 129 -0.37 -6.30 10.86
N TRP A 130 0.45 -6.25 9.80
CA TRP A 130 1.14 -5.05 9.35
C TRP A 130 0.31 -4.36 8.28
N ILE A 131 -0.16 -3.17 8.56
CA ILE A 131 -0.99 -2.37 7.67
C ILE A 131 -0.22 -1.11 7.29
N ILE A 132 0.04 -0.93 5.98
CA ILE A 132 0.69 0.25 5.43
C ILE A 132 -0.37 0.98 4.60
N PRO A 133 -0.99 2.05 5.12
CA PRO A 133 -2.09 2.71 4.40
C PRO A 133 -1.67 3.28 3.06
N THR A 134 -0.48 3.86 2.99
CA THR A 134 0.14 4.30 1.73
C THR A 134 1.63 4.02 1.74
N LEU A 135 2.11 3.39 0.68
CA LEU A 135 3.54 3.26 0.37
C LEU A 135 4.03 4.46 -0.46
N ASN A 136 3.11 5.24 -1.03
CA ASN A 136 3.39 6.40 -1.86
C ASN A 136 2.86 7.69 -1.20
N PRO A 137 3.46 8.17 -0.09
CA PRO A 137 2.99 9.36 0.60
C PRO A 137 3.08 10.62 -0.27
N GLU A 138 4.00 10.68 -1.23
CA GLU A 138 4.15 11.79 -2.18
C GLU A 138 2.96 11.86 -3.14
N GLY A 139 2.67 10.76 -3.85
CA GLY A 139 1.51 10.68 -4.74
C GLY A 139 0.19 10.88 -3.99
N PHE A 140 0.06 10.29 -2.80
CA PHE A 140 -1.11 10.49 -1.95
C PHE A 140 -1.32 11.96 -1.57
N ARG A 141 -0.26 12.69 -1.21
CA ARG A 141 -0.31 14.12 -0.90
C ARG A 141 -0.83 14.94 -2.10
N ILE A 142 -0.32 14.67 -3.30
CA ILE A 142 -0.74 15.35 -4.53
C ILE A 142 -2.23 15.11 -4.82
N VAL A 143 -2.68 13.86 -4.73
CA VAL A 143 -4.08 13.49 -5.02
C VAL A 143 -5.03 14.00 -3.96
N SER A 144 -4.71 13.81 -2.68
CA SER A 144 -5.59 14.22 -1.58
C SER A 144 -5.74 15.74 -1.44
N SER A 145 -4.73 16.52 -1.88
CA SER A 145 -4.82 17.98 -1.96
C SER A 145 -5.60 18.49 -3.17
N GLY A 146 -5.92 17.61 -4.14
CA GLY A 146 -6.63 17.98 -5.37
C GLY A 146 -5.74 18.61 -6.45
N MET A 147 -4.43 18.64 -6.30
CA MET A 147 -3.50 19.17 -7.30
C MET A 147 -3.53 18.38 -8.61
N LEU A 148 -3.51 17.05 -8.53
CA LEU A 148 -3.63 16.16 -9.68
C LEU A 148 -4.30 14.85 -9.26
N ARG A 149 -5.53 14.59 -9.74
CA ARG A 149 -6.33 13.43 -9.34
C ARG A 149 -5.79 12.09 -9.81
N ASN A 150 -5.04 12.09 -10.88
CA ASN A 150 -4.48 10.88 -11.51
C ASN A 150 -2.94 10.81 -11.40
N LYS A 151 -2.37 11.28 -10.29
CA LYS A 151 -0.96 11.09 -9.97
C LYS A 151 -0.73 9.65 -9.55
N ARG A 152 -0.09 8.86 -10.43
CA ARG A 152 0.21 7.44 -10.20
C ARG A 152 1.53 7.25 -9.47
N LYS A 153 2.61 7.75 -10.07
CA LYS A 153 3.99 7.57 -9.63
C LYS A 153 4.32 8.39 -8.38
N ASN A 154 5.46 8.10 -7.71
CA ASN A 154 6.03 8.99 -6.70
C ASN A 154 6.51 10.31 -7.35
N ASN A 155 7.26 11.14 -6.62
CA ASN A 155 7.69 12.45 -7.11
C ASN A 155 9.19 12.52 -7.46
N ARG A 156 9.84 11.36 -7.72
CA ARG A 156 11.23 11.35 -8.15
C ARG A 156 11.41 12.20 -9.42
N ASP A 157 12.33 13.19 -9.39
CA ASP A 157 12.79 13.87 -10.60
C ASP A 157 13.52 12.86 -11.49
N THR A 158 12.87 12.42 -12.55
CA THR A 158 13.36 11.37 -13.44
C THR A 158 14.06 11.90 -14.68
N ASN A 159 13.97 13.20 -14.95
CA ASN A 159 14.66 13.88 -16.06
C ASN A 159 15.83 14.76 -15.58
N ASN A 160 16.08 14.84 -14.27
CA ASN A 160 17.15 15.58 -13.61
C ASN A 160 17.16 17.11 -13.92
N ASN A 161 15.97 17.67 -14.11
CA ASN A 161 15.83 19.12 -14.37
C ASN A 161 15.62 19.96 -13.09
N GLN A 162 15.60 19.33 -11.91
CA GLN A 162 15.38 19.94 -10.60
C GLN A 162 14.00 20.61 -10.43
N GLN A 163 13.04 20.21 -11.25
CA GLN A 163 11.64 20.64 -11.17
C GLN A 163 10.75 19.40 -11.14
N LEU A 164 9.69 19.45 -10.37
CA LEU A 164 8.71 18.36 -10.34
C LEU A 164 7.64 18.59 -11.41
N ASP A 165 7.64 17.77 -12.46
CA ASP A 165 6.51 17.65 -13.36
C ASP A 165 5.57 16.54 -12.85
N LEU A 166 4.42 16.96 -12.33
CA LEU A 166 3.46 16.04 -11.72
C LEU A 166 2.93 14.94 -12.66
N ARG A 167 3.02 15.15 -13.98
CA ARG A 167 2.49 14.23 -14.99
C ARG A 167 3.50 13.24 -15.51
N THR A 168 4.75 13.65 -15.63
CA THR A 168 5.81 12.86 -16.27
C THR A 168 6.81 12.30 -15.29
N ASP A 169 7.13 13.03 -14.21
CA ASP A 169 8.07 12.57 -13.22
C ASP A 169 7.56 11.47 -12.32
N GLY A 170 8.50 10.72 -11.74
CA GLY A 170 8.28 9.68 -10.77
C GLY A 170 8.54 8.27 -11.31
N VAL A 171 8.58 7.34 -10.37
CA VAL A 171 8.70 5.89 -10.59
C VAL A 171 7.39 5.22 -10.20
N ASP A 172 6.94 4.25 -10.99
CA ASP A 172 5.86 3.33 -10.63
C ASP A 172 6.38 2.36 -9.57
N LEU A 173 6.00 2.59 -8.30
CA LEU A 173 6.46 1.76 -7.19
C LEU A 173 6.11 0.29 -7.35
N ASN A 174 5.00 -0.02 -8.04
CA ASN A 174 4.60 -1.40 -8.32
C ASN A 174 5.21 -1.95 -9.63
N ARG A 175 6.33 -1.36 -10.07
CA ARG A 175 7.25 -1.85 -11.10
C ARG A 175 8.68 -1.93 -10.61
N ASN A 176 8.96 -1.42 -9.40
CA ASN A 176 10.33 -1.25 -8.89
C ASN A 176 10.81 -2.40 -7.99
N TYR A 177 9.99 -3.44 -7.75
CA TYR A 177 10.42 -4.64 -7.02
C TYR A 177 11.37 -5.51 -7.86
N PRO A 178 12.38 -6.20 -7.24
CA PRO A 178 13.45 -6.84 -8.00
C PRO A 178 13.04 -8.10 -8.78
N VAL A 179 12.00 -8.84 -8.33
CA VAL A 179 11.56 -10.05 -9.05
C VAL A 179 10.90 -9.67 -10.37
N PHE A 180 11.41 -10.22 -11.47
CA PHE A 180 10.98 -9.94 -12.85
C PHE A 180 11.20 -8.49 -13.32
N TRP A 181 11.99 -7.69 -12.60
CA TRP A 181 12.26 -6.30 -12.99
C TRP A 181 12.95 -6.22 -14.36
N GLU A 182 13.90 -7.11 -14.61
CA GLU A 182 14.64 -7.16 -15.89
C GLU A 182 13.75 -7.57 -17.08
N LEU A 183 12.64 -8.26 -16.83
CA LEU A 183 11.72 -8.70 -17.89
C LEU A 183 10.75 -7.57 -18.32
N ASP A 184 10.59 -6.55 -17.50
CA ASP A 184 9.78 -5.38 -17.82
C ASP A 184 10.52 -4.49 -18.83
N THR A 185 9.93 -4.26 -19.99
CA THR A 185 10.52 -3.49 -21.09
C THR A 185 10.23 -1.98 -21.00
N GLU A 186 9.49 -1.55 -19.99
CA GLU A 186 9.12 -0.13 -19.82
C GLU A 186 10.28 0.66 -19.21
N THR A 187 11.02 1.38 -20.07
CA THR A 187 12.21 2.14 -19.68
C THR A 187 12.07 3.65 -19.87
N GLU A 188 10.96 4.10 -20.48
CA GLU A 188 10.73 5.53 -20.72
C GLU A 188 10.36 6.25 -19.42
N ASN A 189 11.18 7.22 -19.01
CA ASN A 189 11.03 7.90 -17.71
C ASN A 189 9.75 8.74 -17.60
N ASN A 190 9.15 9.16 -18.70
CA ASN A 190 7.88 9.87 -18.76
C ASN A 190 6.66 8.93 -18.81
N SER A 191 6.87 7.62 -18.98
CA SER A 191 5.79 6.63 -18.95
C SER A 191 5.13 6.57 -17.57
N PRO A 192 3.81 6.35 -17.49
CA PRO A 192 3.13 6.09 -16.23
C PRO A 192 3.57 4.78 -15.56
N TYR A 193 4.23 3.89 -16.31
CA TYR A 193 4.70 2.58 -15.84
C TYR A 193 6.22 2.49 -15.69
N TYR A 194 6.92 3.65 -15.68
CA TYR A 194 8.38 3.67 -15.55
C TYR A 194 8.85 2.92 -14.30
N LYS A 195 9.67 1.90 -14.51
CA LYS A 195 10.12 0.96 -13.46
C LYS A 195 11.27 1.44 -12.58
N GLY A 196 11.79 2.66 -12.85
CA GLY A 196 13.00 3.17 -12.19
C GLY A 196 14.27 2.81 -12.95
N SER A 197 15.41 3.38 -12.50
CA SER A 197 16.73 3.19 -13.12
C SER A 197 17.35 1.83 -12.81
N GLU A 198 16.97 1.22 -11.70
CA GLU A 198 17.42 -0.09 -11.24
C GLU A 198 16.36 -0.74 -10.33
N PRO A 199 16.41 -2.06 -10.13
CA PRO A 199 15.49 -2.72 -9.20
C PRO A 199 15.69 -2.16 -7.78
N SER A 200 14.60 -1.83 -7.13
CA SER A 200 14.61 -1.22 -5.79
C SER A 200 15.34 0.12 -5.72
N SER A 201 15.35 0.93 -6.80
CA SER A 201 15.88 2.28 -6.77
C SER A 201 15.19 3.16 -5.72
N GLU A 202 13.89 2.93 -5.49
CA GLU A 202 13.07 3.77 -4.63
C GLU A 202 13.18 3.38 -3.14
N SER A 203 13.27 4.40 -2.28
CA SER A 203 13.42 4.24 -0.82
C SER A 203 12.20 3.55 -0.22
N GLU A 204 11.01 3.79 -0.74
CA GLU A 204 9.75 3.16 -0.36
C GLU A 204 9.83 1.64 -0.58
N ILE A 205 10.41 1.20 -1.70
CA ILE A 205 10.57 -0.23 -2.00
C ILE A 205 11.65 -0.85 -1.12
N LYS A 206 12.76 -0.14 -0.87
CA LYS A 206 13.78 -0.58 0.09
C LYS A 206 13.21 -0.77 1.50
N ALA A 207 12.30 0.11 1.93
CA ALA A 207 11.61 0.00 3.21
C ALA A 207 10.78 -1.30 3.31
N ILE A 208 10.01 -1.64 2.27
CA ILE A 208 9.23 -2.88 2.22
C ILE A 208 10.14 -4.11 2.18
N ILE A 209 11.22 -4.07 1.40
CA ILE A 209 12.20 -5.16 1.35
C ILE A 209 12.82 -5.40 2.73
N THR A 210 13.20 -4.34 3.43
CA THR A 210 13.75 -4.42 4.79
C THR A 210 12.72 -5.02 5.76
N LEU A 211 11.48 -4.57 5.71
CA LEU A 211 10.40 -5.13 6.53
C LEU A 211 10.17 -6.61 6.23
N ALA A 212 10.16 -6.99 4.94
CA ALA A 212 9.96 -8.39 4.52
C ALA A 212 11.13 -9.32 4.95
N GLN A 213 12.33 -8.79 5.13
CA GLN A 213 13.47 -9.55 5.68
C GLN A 213 13.36 -9.75 7.20
N GLN A 214 12.65 -8.89 7.90
CA GLN A 214 12.52 -8.91 9.35
C GLN A 214 11.28 -9.67 9.84
N GLN A 215 10.29 -9.90 8.96
CA GLN A 215 9.00 -10.50 9.32
C GLN A 215 8.75 -11.80 8.56
N ASN A 216 8.12 -12.75 9.23
CA ASN A 216 7.67 -14.01 8.62
C ASN A 216 6.24 -13.85 8.09
N PHE A 217 6.09 -13.27 6.89
CA PHE A 217 4.77 -13.04 6.31
C PHE A 217 4.13 -14.33 5.80
N ALA A 218 3.02 -14.74 6.42
CA ALA A 218 2.18 -15.86 6.00
C ALA A 218 1.20 -15.46 4.86
N LEU A 219 0.98 -14.16 4.65
CA LEU A 219 0.09 -13.62 3.62
C LEU A 219 0.48 -12.17 3.32
N ALA A 220 0.41 -11.76 2.04
CA ALA A 220 0.58 -10.38 1.61
C ALA A 220 -0.54 -9.96 0.63
N ILE A 221 -1.25 -8.87 0.93
CA ILE A 221 -2.36 -8.36 0.12
C ILE A 221 -2.07 -6.91 -0.28
N PHE A 222 -2.24 -6.62 -1.58
CA PHE A 222 -1.97 -5.31 -2.16
C PHE A 222 -3.26 -4.74 -2.73
N LEU A 223 -3.70 -3.61 -2.18
CA LEU A 223 -4.93 -2.95 -2.61
C LEU A 223 -4.61 -1.91 -3.69
N HIS A 224 -5.29 -2.01 -4.80
CA HIS A 224 -5.16 -1.18 -5.98
C HIS A 224 -6.53 -0.73 -6.50
N SER A 225 -6.53 0.13 -7.52
CA SER A 225 -7.75 0.54 -8.23
C SER A 225 -7.47 0.74 -9.72
N SER A 226 -8.27 0.14 -10.59
CA SER A 226 -8.05 0.22 -12.04
C SER A 226 -8.58 1.53 -12.62
N ILE A 227 -7.69 2.42 -13.04
CA ILE A 227 -8.06 3.69 -13.67
C ILE A 227 -8.80 3.50 -15.00
N SER A 228 -8.43 2.48 -15.78
CA SER A 228 -9.08 2.16 -17.05
C SER A 228 -10.42 1.44 -16.89
N GLY A 229 -10.70 0.91 -15.71
CA GLY A 229 -11.86 0.06 -15.44
C GLY A 229 -11.76 -1.36 -15.98
N VAL A 230 -10.75 -1.69 -16.80
CA VAL A 230 -10.58 -3.03 -17.38
C VAL A 230 -10.32 -4.07 -16.32
N SER A 231 -9.51 -3.73 -15.32
CA SER A 231 -9.15 -4.59 -14.20
C SER A 231 -10.02 -4.40 -12.96
N SER A 232 -10.98 -3.48 -12.96
CA SER A 232 -11.86 -3.20 -11.81
C SER A 232 -12.52 -4.46 -11.25
N GLU A 233 -12.55 -4.58 -9.94
CA GLU A 233 -13.21 -5.65 -9.19
C GLU A 233 -12.65 -7.05 -9.53
N LYS A 234 -11.35 -7.11 -9.84
CA LYS A 234 -10.60 -8.33 -10.09
C LYS A 234 -9.47 -8.52 -9.10
N ILE A 235 -9.12 -9.78 -8.88
CA ILE A 235 -8.00 -10.19 -8.04
C ILE A 235 -6.94 -10.85 -8.93
N PHE A 236 -5.72 -10.38 -8.83
CA PHE A 236 -4.60 -10.85 -9.65
C PHE A 236 -3.64 -11.69 -8.82
N LEU A 237 -3.43 -12.91 -9.26
CA LEU A 237 -2.47 -13.85 -8.69
C LEU A 237 -1.05 -13.59 -9.23
N PRO A 238 0.00 -14.10 -8.59
CA PRO A 238 1.37 -13.98 -9.07
C PRO A 238 1.55 -14.61 -10.44
N ALA A 239 2.46 -14.06 -11.24
CA ALA A 239 2.86 -14.65 -12.51
C ALA A 239 3.67 -15.94 -12.28
N LYS A 240 3.61 -16.88 -13.23
CA LYS A 240 4.39 -18.14 -13.19
C LYS A 240 4.27 -18.98 -11.91
N GLY A 241 3.20 -18.83 -11.15
CA GLY A 241 2.95 -19.63 -9.95
C GLY A 241 2.17 -20.92 -10.19
N ASN A 242 1.58 -21.09 -11.35
CA ASN A 242 0.64 -22.18 -11.66
C ASN A 242 1.20 -23.56 -11.34
N GLY A 243 0.39 -24.40 -10.71
CA GLY A 243 0.73 -25.80 -10.41
C GLY A 243 1.43 -26.02 -9.07
N SER A 244 1.93 -24.99 -8.38
CA SER A 244 2.52 -25.15 -7.06
C SER A 244 1.45 -25.17 -5.96
N GLU A 245 1.74 -25.85 -4.85
CA GLU A 245 0.87 -25.83 -3.64
C GLU A 245 0.69 -24.39 -3.11
N LEU A 246 1.78 -23.61 -3.14
CA LEU A 246 1.74 -22.20 -2.76
C LEU A 246 0.75 -21.40 -3.64
N PHE A 247 0.73 -21.68 -4.96
CA PHE A 247 -0.22 -21.02 -5.84
C PHE A 247 -1.66 -21.46 -5.58
N GLN A 248 -1.89 -22.74 -5.27
CA GLN A 248 -3.19 -23.25 -4.89
C GLN A 248 -3.70 -22.58 -3.59
N LYS A 249 -2.84 -22.48 -2.57
CA LYS A 249 -3.13 -21.74 -1.33
C LYS A 249 -3.45 -20.27 -1.61
N THR A 250 -2.64 -19.61 -2.42
CA THR A 250 -2.86 -18.21 -2.82
C THR A 250 -4.20 -18.04 -3.55
N SER A 251 -4.51 -18.95 -4.47
CA SER A 251 -5.75 -18.92 -5.25
C SER A 251 -6.98 -19.16 -4.38
N SER A 252 -6.91 -20.07 -3.41
CA SER A 252 -8.02 -20.31 -2.48
C SER A 252 -8.31 -19.10 -1.60
N LEU A 253 -7.28 -18.44 -1.05
CA LEU A 253 -7.44 -17.21 -0.28
C LEU A 253 -8.01 -16.07 -1.13
N ALA A 254 -7.55 -15.92 -2.36
CA ALA A 254 -8.07 -14.93 -3.31
C ALA A 254 -9.55 -15.23 -3.66
N ALA A 255 -9.94 -16.49 -3.79
CA ALA A 255 -11.32 -16.90 -4.03
C ALA A 255 -12.25 -16.55 -2.85
N VAL A 256 -11.78 -16.68 -1.60
CA VAL A 256 -12.53 -16.23 -0.41
C VAL A 256 -12.77 -14.73 -0.45
N TYR A 257 -11.75 -13.92 -0.82
CA TYR A 257 -11.94 -12.49 -1.00
C TYR A 257 -12.99 -12.21 -2.08
N ALA A 258 -12.85 -12.82 -3.25
CA ALA A 258 -13.78 -12.64 -4.37
C ALA A 258 -15.23 -12.96 -4.00
N ALA A 259 -15.44 -14.09 -3.33
CA ALA A 259 -16.77 -14.51 -2.86
C ALA A 259 -17.39 -13.55 -1.83
N SER A 260 -16.55 -12.88 -1.04
CA SER A 260 -16.95 -11.96 0.02
C SER A 260 -17.26 -10.55 -0.47
N ALA A 261 -16.67 -10.11 -1.57
CA ALA A 261 -16.81 -8.76 -2.10
C ALA A 261 -17.78 -8.70 -3.29
N LYS A 262 -18.92 -8.03 -3.12
CA LYS A 262 -19.85 -7.75 -4.22
C LYS A 262 -19.35 -6.60 -5.09
N LYS A 263 -19.65 -6.62 -6.39
CA LYS A 263 -19.38 -5.50 -7.30
C LYS A 263 -20.13 -4.24 -6.86
N ASP A 264 -19.53 -3.08 -7.09
CA ASP A 264 -20.01 -1.81 -6.56
C ASP A 264 -21.23 -1.26 -7.32
N TYR A 265 -21.21 -1.37 -8.63
CA TYR A 265 -22.21 -0.77 -9.52
C TYR A 265 -22.87 -1.78 -10.45
N LEU A 266 -22.38 -3.00 -10.46
CA LEU A 266 -22.87 -4.09 -11.31
C LEU A 266 -23.32 -5.26 -10.41
N LYS A 267 -24.00 -6.25 -11.01
CA LYS A 267 -24.35 -7.49 -10.30
C LYS A 267 -23.15 -8.45 -10.23
N GLY A 268 -23.13 -9.28 -9.20
CA GLY A 268 -22.11 -10.31 -8.99
C GLY A 268 -21.08 -9.94 -7.95
N ASN A 269 -20.09 -10.80 -7.82
CA ASN A 269 -18.97 -10.64 -6.91
C ASN A 269 -17.70 -10.24 -7.67
N TYR A 270 -16.64 -9.88 -6.96
CA TYR A 270 -15.31 -9.77 -7.49
C TYR A 270 -14.88 -11.10 -8.11
N GLU A 271 -13.92 -11.07 -9.00
CA GLU A 271 -13.48 -12.24 -9.76
C GLU A 271 -11.97 -12.43 -9.63
N VAL A 272 -11.54 -13.67 -9.37
CA VAL A 272 -10.12 -14.00 -9.53
C VAL A 272 -9.83 -14.03 -11.04
N TYR A 273 -8.85 -13.22 -11.47
CA TYR A 273 -8.46 -13.17 -12.87
C TYR A 273 -7.76 -14.46 -13.28
N ASN A 274 -8.30 -15.16 -14.27
CA ASN A 274 -7.84 -16.47 -14.74
C ASN A 274 -6.90 -16.41 -15.95
N GLY A 275 -6.58 -15.24 -16.48
CA GLY A 275 -5.63 -15.04 -17.58
C GLY A 275 -4.18 -14.96 -17.09
N SER A 276 -3.25 -14.88 -18.06
CA SER A 276 -1.84 -14.63 -17.74
C SER A 276 -1.63 -13.29 -17.05
N THR A 277 -0.83 -13.28 -16.01
CA THR A 277 -0.45 -12.07 -15.29
C THR A 277 0.96 -11.64 -15.67
N SER A 278 1.21 -10.32 -15.56
CA SER A 278 2.46 -9.73 -16.03
C SER A 278 3.67 -10.15 -15.19
N GLU A 279 4.75 -10.51 -15.87
CA GLU A 279 6.08 -10.76 -15.33
C GLU A 279 6.84 -9.44 -15.24
N VAL A 280 6.50 -8.63 -14.24
CA VAL A 280 7.08 -7.31 -14.00
C VAL A 280 7.43 -7.17 -12.52
N GLY A 281 8.24 -6.18 -12.18
CA GLY A 281 8.73 -5.91 -10.83
C GLY A 281 7.65 -5.39 -9.88
N ASN A 282 6.64 -6.21 -9.55
CA ASN A 282 5.55 -5.84 -8.67
C ASN A 282 5.55 -6.60 -7.34
N ALA A 283 4.83 -6.06 -6.37
CA ALA A 283 4.79 -6.57 -5.00
C ALA A 283 4.33 -8.04 -4.89
N ARG A 284 3.24 -8.44 -5.59
CA ARG A 284 2.71 -9.80 -5.50
C ARG A 284 3.71 -10.84 -6.02
N ASN A 285 4.41 -10.54 -7.14
CA ASN A 285 5.45 -11.42 -7.66
C ASN A 285 6.64 -11.49 -6.69
N TYR A 286 7.03 -10.36 -6.11
CA TYR A 286 8.16 -10.29 -5.18
C TYR A 286 7.92 -11.17 -3.95
N PHE A 287 6.81 -11.02 -3.25
CA PHE A 287 6.51 -11.78 -2.04
C PHE A 287 6.35 -13.28 -2.34
N PHE A 288 5.66 -13.61 -3.43
CA PHE A 288 5.44 -14.99 -3.83
C PHE A 288 6.74 -15.73 -4.18
N HIS A 289 7.55 -15.17 -5.08
CA HIS A 289 8.73 -15.87 -5.60
C HIS A 289 9.96 -15.73 -4.68
N ARG A 290 10.08 -14.62 -3.95
CA ARG A 290 11.25 -14.40 -3.09
C ARG A 290 11.12 -15.06 -1.73
N TYR A 291 9.92 -15.05 -1.15
CA TYR A 291 9.68 -15.51 0.22
C TYR A 291 8.77 -16.75 0.31
N GLY A 292 8.18 -17.21 -0.77
CA GLY A 292 7.17 -18.27 -0.71
C GLY A 292 5.91 -17.85 0.06
N THR A 293 5.61 -16.56 0.06
CA THR A 293 4.44 -16.01 0.76
C THR A 293 3.24 -15.99 -0.19
N PRO A 294 2.08 -16.58 0.17
CA PRO A 294 0.83 -16.35 -0.55
C PRO A 294 0.60 -14.85 -0.74
N ALA A 295 0.47 -14.38 -1.98
CA ALA A 295 0.43 -12.97 -2.28
C ALA A 295 -0.52 -12.67 -3.45
N PHE A 296 -1.42 -11.68 -3.31
CA PHE A 296 -2.31 -11.28 -4.39
C PHE A 296 -2.64 -9.78 -4.35
N LEU A 297 -3.08 -9.28 -5.50
CA LEU A 297 -3.46 -7.89 -5.68
C LEU A 297 -4.96 -7.80 -5.94
N VAL A 298 -5.62 -6.83 -5.31
CA VAL A 298 -7.06 -6.59 -5.45
C VAL A 298 -7.28 -5.22 -6.08
N GLU A 299 -7.96 -5.19 -7.22
CA GLU A 299 -8.37 -3.96 -7.90
C GLU A 299 -9.75 -3.51 -7.39
N ILE A 300 -9.75 -2.55 -6.49
CA ILE A 300 -10.93 -2.02 -5.81
C ILE A 300 -11.53 -0.86 -6.59
N GLY A 301 -12.82 -0.64 -6.43
CA GLY A 301 -13.55 0.37 -7.18
C GLY A 301 -14.08 -0.18 -8.50
N GLY A 302 -15.35 0.04 -8.71
CA GLY A 302 -16.07 -0.54 -9.82
C GLY A 302 -16.04 0.30 -11.08
N LYS A 303 -16.82 -0.12 -12.04
CA LYS A 303 -17.12 0.63 -13.25
C LYS A 303 -18.62 0.81 -13.40
N ASN A 304 -19.01 1.95 -13.94
CA ASN A 304 -20.40 2.22 -14.23
C ASN A 304 -20.91 1.40 -15.44
N LYS A 305 -22.21 1.51 -15.75
CA LYS A 305 -22.82 0.80 -16.89
C LYS A 305 -22.22 1.16 -18.25
N ARG A 306 -21.48 2.29 -18.35
CA ARG A 306 -20.76 2.73 -19.56
C ARG A 306 -19.32 2.18 -19.61
N GLY A 307 -18.89 1.38 -18.62
CA GLY A 307 -17.56 0.83 -18.55
C GLY A 307 -16.49 1.82 -18.01
N GLN A 308 -16.89 3.02 -17.58
CA GLN A 308 -15.97 4.01 -17.02
C GLN A 308 -15.61 3.64 -15.59
N SER A 309 -14.32 3.70 -15.26
CA SER A 309 -13.82 3.45 -13.91
C SER A 309 -14.31 4.51 -12.91
N ILE A 310 -14.60 4.04 -11.69
CA ILE A 310 -14.96 4.88 -10.55
C ILE A 310 -14.03 4.51 -9.40
N ILE A 311 -12.83 5.09 -9.41
CA ILE A 311 -11.81 4.91 -8.36
C ILE A 311 -11.92 5.97 -7.25
N HIS A 312 -12.68 7.03 -7.49
CA HIS A 312 -12.99 8.07 -6.50
C HIS A 312 -14.53 8.17 -6.34
N PRO A 313 -15.18 7.17 -5.73
CA PRO A 313 -16.61 7.19 -5.50
C PRO A 313 -17.03 8.32 -4.57
N SER A 314 -18.33 8.70 -4.62
CA SER A 314 -18.89 9.67 -3.68
C SER A 314 -18.87 9.15 -2.24
N ASN A 315 -18.99 10.06 -1.26
CA ASN A 315 -19.03 9.72 0.17
C ASN A 315 -20.05 8.60 0.51
N ALA A 316 -21.22 8.60 -0.15
CA ALA A 316 -22.26 7.60 0.10
C ALA A 316 -21.86 6.18 -0.36
N MET A 317 -21.02 6.08 -1.38
CA MET A 317 -20.51 4.81 -1.89
C MET A 317 -19.20 4.41 -1.20
N LEU A 318 -18.38 5.38 -0.80
CA LEU A 318 -17.10 5.14 -0.13
C LEU A 318 -17.26 4.23 1.09
N GLU A 319 -18.18 4.53 2.00
CA GLU A 319 -18.44 3.71 3.20
C GLU A 319 -18.80 2.27 2.85
N LYS A 320 -19.72 2.09 1.88
CA LYS A 320 -20.11 0.73 1.44
C LYS A 320 -18.96 -0.05 0.84
N ILE A 321 -18.09 0.63 0.08
CA ILE A 321 -16.92 0.01 -0.54
C ILE A 321 -15.90 -0.36 0.54
N VAL A 322 -15.67 0.52 1.50
CA VAL A 322 -14.77 0.27 2.64
C VAL A 322 -15.28 -0.92 3.44
N ASP A 323 -16.51 -0.89 3.93
CA ASP A 323 -17.08 -1.95 4.79
C ASP A 323 -17.02 -3.34 4.16
N LYS A 324 -17.40 -3.46 2.88
CA LYS A 324 -17.38 -4.78 2.22
C LYS A 324 -15.97 -5.31 2.00
N ASN A 325 -14.99 -4.44 1.69
CA ASN A 325 -13.61 -4.86 1.47
C ASN A 325 -12.92 -5.19 2.81
N VAL A 326 -13.20 -4.46 3.89
CA VAL A 326 -12.78 -4.84 5.24
C VAL A 326 -13.34 -6.21 5.62
N LYS A 327 -14.63 -6.46 5.38
CA LYS A 327 -15.24 -7.78 5.61
C LYS A 327 -14.58 -8.87 4.78
N ALA A 328 -14.25 -8.60 3.52
CA ALA A 328 -13.56 -9.56 2.65
C ALA A 328 -12.16 -9.89 3.18
N LEU A 329 -11.40 -8.88 3.62
CA LEU A 329 -10.08 -9.08 4.26
C LEU A 329 -10.19 -9.92 5.52
N MET A 330 -11.16 -9.64 6.41
CA MET A 330 -11.37 -10.43 7.63
C MET A 330 -11.72 -11.89 7.32
N ASN A 331 -12.53 -12.16 6.29
CA ASN A 331 -12.83 -13.53 5.87
C ASN A 331 -11.58 -14.25 5.32
N VAL A 332 -10.70 -13.56 4.61
CA VAL A 332 -9.43 -14.12 4.14
C VAL A 332 -8.52 -14.46 5.32
N PHE A 333 -8.46 -13.60 6.34
CA PHE A 333 -7.66 -13.88 7.54
C PHE A 333 -8.17 -15.10 8.32
N ALA A 334 -9.49 -15.24 8.46
CA ALA A 334 -10.10 -16.40 9.09
C ALA A 334 -9.84 -17.70 8.30
N GLU A 335 -9.86 -17.63 6.96
CA GLU A 335 -9.51 -18.79 6.12
C GLU A 335 -8.03 -19.16 6.23
N LEU A 336 -7.14 -18.17 6.26
CA LEU A 336 -5.70 -18.40 6.47
C LEU A 336 -5.45 -19.15 7.78
N GLU A 337 -6.07 -18.70 8.88
CA GLU A 337 -5.96 -19.35 10.20
C GLU A 337 -6.47 -20.78 10.15
N THR A 338 -7.60 -21.02 9.48
CA THR A 338 -8.17 -22.36 9.30
C THR A 338 -7.23 -23.29 8.52
N GLN A 339 -6.61 -22.80 7.46
CA GLN A 339 -5.66 -23.58 6.65
C GLN A 339 -4.40 -23.90 7.44
N ASP A 340 -3.84 -22.93 8.16
CA ASP A 340 -2.63 -23.12 8.97
C ASP A 340 -2.85 -24.09 10.12
N THR A 341 -4.04 -24.10 10.75
CA THR A 341 -4.40 -25.08 11.79
C THR A 341 -4.43 -26.50 11.24
N LYS A 342 -5.07 -26.72 10.08
CA LYS A 342 -5.12 -28.02 9.42
C LYS A 342 -3.74 -28.51 8.98
N GLU A 343 -2.89 -27.62 8.48
CA GLU A 343 -1.49 -27.96 8.11
C GLU A 343 -0.68 -28.43 9.31
N ASN A 344 -0.90 -27.84 10.49
CA ASN A 344 -0.23 -28.23 11.73
C ASN A 344 -0.74 -29.58 12.27
N GLU A 345 -2.06 -29.81 12.23
CA GLU A 345 -2.65 -31.11 12.64
C GLU A 345 -2.17 -32.27 11.78
N ASN A 346 -1.99 -32.06 10.45
CA ASN A 346 -1.51 -33.10 9.54
C ASN A 346 -0.01 -33.40 9.67
N LYS A 347 0.77 -32.60 10.41
CA LYS A 347 2.20 -32.81 10.67
C LYS A 347 2.48 -33.52 11.99
N LEU A 348 1.48 -33.67 12.84
CA LEU A 348 1.54 -34.40 14.11
C LEU A 348 1.08 -35.86 13.92
#